data_152704d2ac86e173b41de40e3c60d8c7
#
_entry.id   152704d2ac86e173b41de40e3c60d8c7
#
_cell.length_a   1.000
_cell.length_b   1.000
_cell.length_c   1.000
_cell.angle_alpha   90.00
_cell.angle_beta   90.00
_cell.angle_gamma   90.00
#
_symmetry.space_group_name_H-M   'P 1'
#
loop_
_entity.id
_entity.type
_entity.pdbx_description
1 polymer ?
#
loop_
_entity_poly.entity_id
_entity_poly.type
_entity_poly.pdbx_seq_one_letter_code
_entity_poly.pdbx_strand_id
1 'polypeptide(L)'
;MKARSLAAALALLLVTSGCSAGSSASVSPGPDTLSVGYTAEPANFDFTRSDGVAIPQALLYNVYEGLVKLDPQGRIVPLLAKSWTISPDRKTYDFQLQQGVKFSNGAPFTASDVQFSLMRVKTDWTISLKSAMDVVDHVEVVAPDHARVVLSKPSNGWLFSLTSRLGAMFSPTGVADLANHPVGTGPFEVASRRRGDSIVLRENPRYWSRKPAYRTVVLKYFADPTALNNALLSNGIDVISNLTSADSIPQFQGDDRFTVQQGTTNSEVTLAFNGRRAPLNDVRVRRALTYAIDRKAVLDLVFNGRGTLIGSMVPPTDPWYEDLSKAYPHDPAKAKQLLAEAGVHDLKLRLRIPNLPYAVSAAQVVQSQLADIGVTATIEPLDFPAVWLKQVFTDHDYDLSIIQHVEARDISTFGKPKYYWGYDNKRVQQLLAAADSGTPPEQVSDMKEVARQLNADAAADWLFLFPNVVVAKKKVTGLARNQVSESFDLTAVRPA
;
A
#
# COMPACT_ATOMS: atom_id res chain seq x y z
N MET A 1 -28.10 28.98 85.58
CA MET A 1 -27.25 28.18 86.54
C MET A 1 -26.74 26.93 85.84
N LYS A 2 -25.45 26.88 85.77
CA LYS A 2 -24.56 25.74 85.43
C LYS A 2 -25.00 24.72 84.42
N ALA A 3 -24.44 24.92 83.14
CA ALA A 3 -24.27 23.86 82.16
C ALA A 3 -23.13 22.92 82.50
N ARG A 4 -23.27 21.61 82.22
CA ARG A 4 -22.18 20.65 82.16
C ARG A 4 -22.13 20.00 80.79
N SER A 5 -20.99 20.21 80.15
CA SER A 5 -20.61 19.66 78.82
C SER A 5 -20.40 18.15 78.95
N LEU A 6 -20.90 17.37 77.95
CA LEU A 6 -20.46 16.03 77.70
C LEU A 6 -19.91 16.02 76.23
N ALA A 7 -18.61 15.78 76.10
CA ALA A 7 -17.96 15.56 74.81
C ALA A 7 -18.11 14.06 74.48
N ALA A 8 -18.77 13.79 73.31
CA ALA A 8 -18.78 12.46 72.70
C ALA A 8 -17.77 12.45 71.57
N ALA A 9 -16.72 11.62 71.73
CA ALA A 9 -15.74 11.37 70.69
C ALA A 9 -16.33 10.40 69.64
N LEU A 10 -16.50 10.88 68.42
CA LEU A 10 -16.90 10.05 67.26
C LEU A 10 -15.63 9.61 66.52
N ALA A 11 -15.25 8.34 66.66
CA ALA A 11 -14.18 7.75 65.90
C ALA A 11 -14.64 7.51 64.46
N LEU A 12 -14.09 8.30 63.52
CA LEU A 12 -14.32 8.12 62.05
C LEU A 12 -13.42 7.00 61.53
N LEU A 13 -13.96 5.80 61.30
CA LEU A 13 -13.32 4.74 60.54
C LEU A 13 -13.31 5.12 59.03
N LEU A 14 -12.17 5.62 58.55
CA LEU A 14 -11.90 5.76 57.13
C LEU A 14 -11.68 4.36 56.50
N VAL A 15 -12.73 3.80 55.87
CA VAL A 15 -12.60 2.68 54.98
C VAL A 15 -11.98 3.20 53.68
N THR A 16 -10.69 3.01 53.50
CA THR A 16 -10.01 3.22 52.21
C THR A 16 -10.42 2.10 51.26
N SER A 17 -11.49 2.32 50.50
CA SER A 17 -11.79 1.50 49.32
C SER A 17 -10.69 1.75 48.31
N GLY A 18 -9.68 0.91 48.25
CA GLY A 18 -8.70 0.87 47.20
C GLY A 18 -9.39 0.48 45.91
N CYS A 19 -9.76 1.46 45.10
CA CYS A 19 -10.01 1.23 43.66
C CYS A 19 -8.68 0.77 43.06
N SER A 20 -8.52 -0.55 42.89
CA SER A 20 -7.52 -1.08 41.97
C SER A 20 -7.95 -0.67 40.57
N ALA A 21 -7.63 0.57 40.15
CA ALA A 21 -7.56 0.94 38.77
C ALA A 21 -6.53 -0.02 38.14
N GLY A 22 -7.01 -0.92 37.30
CA GLY A 22 -6.13 -1.78 36.52
C GLY A 22 -5.10 -0.90 35.84
N SER A 23 -3.86 -0.95 36.32
CA SER A 23 -2.73 -0.29 35.69
C SER A 23 -2.55 -0.94 34.32
N SER A 24 -3.16 -0.31 33.28
CA SER A 24 -2.75 -0.54 31.91
C SER A 24 -1.27 -0.19 31.85
N ALA A 25 -0.41 -1.23 31.83
CA ALA A 25 1.02 -1.07 31.74
C ALA A 25 1.33 -0.31 30.45
N SER A 26 1.60 0.98 30.58
CA SER A 26 2.23 1.74 29.50
C SER A 26 3.59 1.10 29.27
N VAL A 27 3.84 0.58 28.07
CA VAL A 27 5.16 0.06 27.70
C VAL A 27 6.13 1.23 27.80
N SER A 28 6.97 1.24 28.84
CA SER A 28 7.99 2.27 29.01
C SER A 28 9.02 2.13 27.89
N PRO A 29 9.49 3.24 27.30
CA PRO A 29 10.58 3.21 26.32
C PRO A 29 11.83 2.60 26.95
N GLY A 30 12.17 1.37 26.54
CA GLY A 30 13.42 0.71 26.90
C GLY A 30 14.38 0.68 25.71
N PRO A 31 15.65 0.32 25.90
CA PRO A 31 16.64 0.24 24.83
C PRO A 31 16.24 -0.76 23.74
N ASP A 32 15.44 -1.79 24.06
CA ASP A 32 14.97 -2.84 23.15
C ASP A 32 13.57 -2.54 22.59
N THR A 33 13.07 -1.31 22.75
CA THR A 33 11.74 -0.90 22.28
C THR A 33 11.86 0.11 21.13
N LEU A 34 11.13 -0.15 20.03
CA LEU A 34 10.95 0.76 18.93
C LEU A 34 9.51 1.27 18.92
N SER A 35 9.30 2.57 18.78
CA SER A 35 7.97 3.16 18.59
C SER A 35 7.83 3.75 17.18
N VAL A 36 6.83 3.25 16.42
CA VAL A 36 6.57 3.68 15.04
C VAL A 36 5.20 4.34 14.97
N GLY A 37 5.14 5.54 14.40
CA GLY A 37 3.89 6.29 14.23
C GLY A 37 3.27 6.09 12.85
N TYR A 38 1.94 5.97 12.83
CA TYR A 38 1.10 5.78 11.65
C TYR A 38 -0.11 6.70 11.68
N THR A 39 -0.68 7.00 10.51
CA THR A 39 -1.93 7.78 10.40
C THR A 39 -3.18 6.91 10.27
N ALA A 40 -3.06 5.62 9.95
CA ALA A 40 -4.18 4.71 9.79
C ALA A 40 -4.09 3.50 10.73
N GLU A 41 -5.07 3.36 11.63
CA GLU A 41 -5.19 2.24 12.54
C GLU A 41 -5.93 1.07 11.87
N PRO A 42 -5.44 -0.19 12.01
CA PRO A 42 -6.21 -1.37 11.64
C PRO A 42 -7.51 -1.48 12.45
N ALA A 43 -8.65 -1.66 11.78
CA ALA A 43 -9.93 -1.85 12.48
C ALA A 43 -9.96 -3.15 13.33
N ASN A 44 -9.25 -4.18 12.88
CA ASN A 44 -8.99 -5.47 13.53
C ASN A 44 -7.74 -6.09 12.88
N PHE A 45 -7.46 -7.39 13.07
CA PHE A 45 -6.30 -8.06 12.50
C PHE A 45 -6.63 -9.01 11.33
N ASP A 46 -7.89 -9.09 10.89
CA ASP A 46 -8.32 -9.98 9.80
C ASP A 46 -8.32 -9.28 8.44
N PHE A 47 -7.20 -9.38 7.71
CA PHE A 47 -7.08 -8.88 6.35
C PHE A 47 -7.72 -9.81 5.29
N THR A 48 -8.30 -10.93 5.67
CA THR A 48 -8.98 -11.83 4.73
C THR A 48 -10.38 -11.31 4.33
N ARG A 49 -10.88 -10.33 5.09
CA ARG A 49 -12.22 -9.74 4.96
C ARG A 49 -12.23 -8.23 4.74
N SER A 50 -11.06 -7.60 4.64
CA SER A 50 -10.93 -6.15 4.46
C SER A 50 -9.88 -5.83 3.40
N ASP A 51 -10.27 -5.06 2.39
CA ASP A 51 -9.38 -4.59 1.31
C ASP A 51 -8.40 -3.49 1.76
N GLY A 52 -8.60 -2.87 2.93
CA GLY A 52 -7.72 -1.80 3.43
C GLY A 52 -6.28 -2.28 3.72
N VAL A 53 -5.30 -1.37 3.57
CA VAL A 53 -3.87 -1.68 3.73
C VAL A 53 -3.36 -1.59 5.17
N ALA A 54 -4.10 -0.99 6.09
CA ALA A 54 -3.64 -0.76 7.48
C ALA A 54 -3.32 -2.08 8.22
N ILE A 55 -4.09 -3.14 7.96
CA ILE A 55 -3.85 -4.45 8.60
C ILE A 55 -2.57 -5.10 8.05
N PRO A 56 -2.38 -5.31 6.73
CA PRO A 56 -1.14 -5.88 6.23
C PRO A 56 0.07 -4.97 6.48
N GLN A 57 -0.07 -3.66 6.52
CA GLN A 57 1.01 -2.75 6.87
C GLN A 57 1.59 -3.07 8.26
N ALA A 58 0.76 -3.42 9.22
CA ALA A 58 1.18 -3.80 10.56
C ALA A 58 1.67 -5.26 10.66
N LEU A 59 0.98 -6.20 9.98
CA LEU A 59 1.13 -7.63 10.25
C LEU A 59 1.92 -8.41 9.20
N LEU A 60 1.89 -8.00 7.91
CA LEU A 60 2.58 -8.75 6.84
C LEU A 60 4.10 -8.62 7.04
N TYR A 61 4.83 -9.74 6.94
CA TYR A 61 6.25 -9.97 7.22
C TYR A 61 6.63 -9.80 8.70
N ASN A 62 5.83 -9.10 9.49
CA ASN A 62 6.08 -8.91 10.93
C ASN A 62 5.48 -10.04 11.78
N VAL A 63 4.24 -10.43 11.48
CA VAL A 63 3.49 -11.51 12.16
C VAL A 63 3.22 -12.66 11.21
N TYR A 64 2.73 -12.36 10.00
CA TYR A 64 2.49 -13.34 8.95
C TYR A 64 3.59 -13.30 7.90
N GLU A 65 4.12 -14.46 7.54
CA GLU A 65 5.05 -14.59 6.43
C GLU A 65 4.40 -15.36 5.27
N GLY A 66 4.89 -15.11 4.05
CA GLY A 66 4.53 -15.85 2.84
C GLY A 66 5.65 -16.80 2.41
N LEU A 67 5.42 -17.55 1.34
CA LEU A 67 6.48 -18.35 0.70
C LEU A 67 7.60 -17.46 0.17
N VAL A 68 7.24 -16.31 -0.37
CA VAL A 68 8.11 -15.30 -0.96
C VAL A 68 7.76 -13.92 -0.43
N LYS A 69 8.67 -12.95 -0.56
CA LYS A 69 8.42 -11.53 -0.27
C LYS A 69 9.08 -10.64 -1.32
N LEU A 70 8.79 -9.34 -1.27
CA LEU A 70 9.55 -8.33 -2.02
C LEU A 70 10.72 -7.82 -1.19
N ASP A 71 11.87 -7.66 -1.83
CA ASP A 71 12.96 -6.86 -1.29
C ASP A 71 12.67 -5.35 -1.53
N PRO A 72 13.44 -4.42 -0.91
CA PRO A 72 13.23 -2.98 -1.11
C PRO A 72 13.42 -2.48 -2.55
N GLN A 73 13.90 -3.31 -3.46
CA GLN A 73 14.05 -3.04 -4.89
C GLN A 73 12.89 -3.63 -5.72
N GLY A 74 11.85 -4.22 -5.08
CA GLY A 74 10.69 -4.80 -5.75
C GLY A 74 10.94 -6.20 -6.35
N ARG A 75 12.06 -6.86 -6.03
CA ARG A 75 12.37 -8.22 -6.51
C ARG A 75 11.73 -9.26 -5.60
N ILE A 76 11.20 -10.32 -6.20
CA ILE A 76 10.69 -11.48 -5.46
C ILE A 76 11.89 -12.27 -4.90
N VAL A 77 11.91 -12.43 -3.58
CA VAL A 77 12.96 -13.16 -2.86
C VAL A 77 12.38 -14.27 -1.98
N PRO A 78 13.16 -15.32 -1.67
CA PRO A 78 12.77 -16.38 -0.74
C PRO A 78 12.38 -15.87 0.65
N LEU A 79 11.39 -16.56 1.29
CA LEU A 79 11.03 -16.36 2.69
C LEU A 79 10.78 -17.74 3.32
N LEU A 80 9.53 -18.19 3.51
CA LEU A 80 9.24 -19.53 4.00
C LEU A 80 9.58 -20.63 2.98
N ALA A 81 9.55 -20.32 1.68
CA ALA A 81 10.21 -21.14 0.68
C ALA A 81 11.69 -20.73 0.60
N LYS A 82 12.61 -21.69 0.80
CA LYS A 82 14.06 -21.46 0.58
C LYS A 82 14.42 -21.36 -0.90
N SER A 83 13.64 -22.00 -1.77
CA SER A 83 13.77 -21.98 -3.22
C SER A 83 12.49 -22.49 -3.88
N TRP A 84 12.36 -22.21 -5.18
CA TRP A 84 11.31 -22.81 -6.01
C TRP A 84 11.81 -23.05 -7.43
N THR A 85 11.16 -23.98 -8.12
CA THR A 85 11.33 -24.22 -9.55
C THR A 85 9.98 -24.10 -10.26
N ILE A 86 10.03 -23.78 -11.55
CA ILE A 86 8.85 -23.63 -12.39
C ILE A 86 8.99 -24.63 -13.55
N SER A 87 7.95 -25.42 -13.81
CA SER A 87 7.94 -26.36 -14.92
C SER A 87 8.07 -25.66 -16.29
N PRO A 88 8.53 -26.38 -17.34
CA PRO A 88 8.66 -25.79 -18.67
C PRO A 88 7.36 -25.21 -19.25
N ASP A 89 6.22 -25.83 -18.95
CA ASP A 89 4.88 -25.34 -19.33
C ASP A 89 4.38 -24.21 -18.45
N ARG A 90 5.17 -23.81 -17.40
CA ARG A 90 4.94 -22.70 -16.49
C ARG A 90 3.63 -22.81 -15.65
N LYS A 91 3.12 -24.02 -15.52
CA LYS A 91 1.90 -24.28 -14.73
C LYS A 91 2.18 -24.87 -13.35
N THR A 92 3.37 -25.43 -13.13
CA THR A 92 3.70 -26.09 -11.88
C THR A 92 4.83 -25.34 -11.18
N TYR A 93 4.61 -25.02 -9.92
CA TYR A 93 5.58 -24.41 -9.04
C TYR A 93 5.91 -25.36 -7.90
N ASP A 94 7.15 -25.82 -7.82
CA ASP A 94 7.66 -26.69 -6.76
C ASP A 94 8.41 -25.84 -5.72
N PHE A 95 7.86 -25.71 -4.52
CA PHE A 95 8.44 -24.92 -3.43
C PHE A 95 9.13 -25.85 -2.42
N GLN A 96 10.44 -25.64 -2.21
CA GLN A 96 11.18 -26.23 -1.10
C GLN A 96 11.09 -25.33 0.11
N LEU A 97 10.52 -25.81 1.22
CA LEU A 97 10.23 -25.02 2.40
C LEU A 97 11.42 -24.97 3.37
N GLN A 98 11.48 -23.91 4.18
CA GLN A 98 12.36 -23.83 5.34
C GLN A 98 11.99 -24.91 6.35
N GLN A 99 12.98 -25.53 6.99
CA GLN A 99 12.75 -26.57 7.99
C GLN A 99 12.76 -26.00 9.42
N GLY A 100 12.04 -26.64 10.33
CA GLY A 100 12.01 -26.26 11.74
C GLY A 100 11.19 -25.00 12.05
N VAL A 101 10.50 -24.45 11.06
CA VAL A 101 9.61 -23.31 11.23
C VAL A 101 8.41 -23.68 12.10
N LYS A 102 8.03 -22.78 13.02
CA LYS A 102 6.85 -22.91 13.86
C LYS A 102 6.02 -21.64 13.83
N PHE A 103 4.71 -21.81 13.87
CA PHE A 103 3.80 -20.74 14.19
C PHE A 103 3.95 -20.25 15.63
N SER A 104 3.51 -19.06 15.96
CA SER A 104 3.58 -18.50 17.32
C SER A 104 2.83 -19.33 18.35
N ASN A 105 1.80 -20.09 17.96
CA ASN A 105 1.10 -21.05 18.83
C ASN A 105 1.87 -22.36 19.04
N GLY A 106 3.05 -22.54 18.42
CA GLY A 106 3.91 -23.72 18.55
C GLY A 106 3.67 -24.83 17.52
N ALA A 107 2.61 -24.75 16.70
CA ALA A 107 2.37 -25.71 15.62
C ALA A 107 3.49 -25.66 14.58
N PRO A 108 3.96 -26.79 14.02
CA PRO A 108 4.95 -26.80 12.95
C PRO A 108 4.34 -26.24 11.68
N PHE A 109 5.17 -25.54 10.88
CA PHE A 109 4.81 -25.13 9.51
C PHE A 109 5.28 -26.20 8.52
N THR A 110 4.39 -26.65 7.66
CA THR A 110 4.61 -27.71 6.66
C THR A 110 3.92 -27.39 5.34
N ALA A 111 4.14 -28.23 4.32
CA ALA A 111 3.45 -28.14 3.04
C ALA A 111 1.91 -28.27 3.15
N SER A 112 1.41 -28.93 4.22
CA SER A 112 -0.06 -28.96 4.47
C SER A 112 -0.60 -27.60 4.83
N ASP A 113 0.18 -26.74 5.52
CA ASP A 113 -0.23 -25.38 5.84
C ASP A 113 -0.19 -24.48 4.60
N VAL A 114 0.73 -24.75 3.65
CA VAL A 114 0.73 -24.08 2.34
C VAL A 114 -0.55 -24.42 1.58
N GLN A 115 -0.90 -25.72 1.49
CA GLN A 115 -2.15 -26.14 0.86
C GLN A 115 -3.37 -25.51 1.53
N PHE A 116 -3.45 -25.58 2.85
CA PHE A 116 -4.52 -24.96 3.63
C PHE A 116 -4.66 -23.47 3.34
N SER A 117 -3.54 -22.73 3.41
CA SER A 117 -3.54 -21.27 3.29
C SER A 117 -3.96 -20.82 1.90
N LEU A 118 -3.35 -21.38 0.84
CA LEU A 118 -3.62 -20.98 -0.53
C LEU A 118 -5.04 -21.37 -0.99
N MET A 119 -5.51 -22.56 -0.62
CA MET A 119 -6.88 -22.99 -0.97
C MET A 119 -7.91 -22.18 -0.20
N ARG A 120 -7.64 -21.80 1.06
CA ARG A 120 -8.53 -20.97 1.86
C ARG A 120 -8.75 -19.59 1.26
N VAL A 121 -7.78 -19.01 0.52
CA VAL A 121 -8.02 -17.76 -0.23
C VAL A 121 -9.19 -17.89 -1.19
N LYS A 122 -9.29 -19.02 -1.91
CA LYS A 122 -10.37 -19.25 -2.88
C LYS A 122 -11.72 -19.43 -2.22
N THR A 123 -11.78 -20.10 -1.07
CA THR A 123 -13.05 -20.52 -0.43
C THR A 123 -13.58 -19.50 0.57
N ASP A 124 -12.70 -18.94 1.42
CA ASP A 124 -13.12 -18.23 2.63
C ASP A 124 -12.93 -16.71 2.56
N TRP A 125 -11.98 -16.23 1.74
CA TRP A 125 -11.70 -14.81 1.68
C TRP A 125 -12.77 -14.04 0.91
N THR A 126 -12.99 -12.77 1.31
CA THR A 126 -14.03 -11.92 0.70
C THR A 126 -13.47 -10.66 0.05
N ILE A 127 -12.14 -10.44 0.10
CA ILE A 127 -11.49 -9.28 -0.51
C ILE A 127 -11.39 -9.41 -2.03
N SER A 128 -11.29 -8.27 -2.71
CA SER A 128 -11.22 -8.19 -4.18
C SER A 128 -9.99 -8.90 -4.76
N LEU A 129 -8.85 -8.85 -4.05
CA LEU A 129 -7.58 -9.44 -4.47
C LEU A 129 -7.65 -10.98 -4.62
N LYS A 130 -8.60 -11.66 -3.96
CA LYS A 130 -8.70 -13.13 -4.02
C LYS A 130 -8.76 -13.69 -5.44
N SER A 131 -9.25 -12.91 -6.40
CA SER A 131 -9.34 -13.32 -7.82
C SER A 131 -7.97 -13.64 -8.44
N ALA A 132 -6.86 -13.16 -7.89
CA ALA A 132 -5.52 -13.56 -8.32
C ALA A 132 -5.24 -15.06 -8.08
N MET A 133 -5.99 -15.71 -7.19
CA MET A 133 -5.88 -17.14 -6.90
C MET A 133 -6.78 -18.02 -7.78
N ASP A 134 -7.63 -17.44 -8.64
CA ASP A 134 -8.53 -18.22 -9.53
C ASP A 134 -7.76 -19.10 -10.51
N VAL A 135 -6.53 -18.70 -10.84
CA VAL A 135 -5.62 -19.47 -11.72
C VAL A 135 -5.09 -20.74 -11.05
N VAL A 136 -5.10 -20.82 -9.71
CA VAL A 136 -4.65 -22.01 -8.98
C VAL A 136 -5.69 -23.13 -9.15
N ASP A 137 -5.26 -24.24 -9.73
CA ASP A 137 -6.08 -25.45 -9.84
C ASP A 137 -6.11 -26.19 -8.49
N HIS A 138 -4.93 -26.65 -8.05
CA HIS A 138 -4.79 -27.30 -6.76
C HIS A 138 -3.37 -27.14 -6.18
N VAL A 139 -3.22 -27.54 -4.91
CA VAL A 139 -1.94 -27.60 -4.21
C VAL A 139 -1.72 -29.02 -3.70
N GLU A 140 -0.56 -29.61 -4.02
CA GLU A 140 -0.15 -30.94 -3.60
C GLU A 140 0.84 -30.84 -2.43
N VAL A 141 0.66 -31.70 -1.45
CA VAL A 141 1.62 -31.95 -0.38
C VAL A 141 2.53 -33.10 -0.83
N VAL A 142 3.67 -32.78 -1.43
CA VAL A 142 4.61 -33.79 -1.96
C VAL A 142 5.41 -34.43 -0.81
N ALA A 143 5.86 -33.59 0.14
CA ALA A 143 6.52 -33.99 1.36
C ALA A 143 6.26 -32.91 2.43
N PRO A 144 6.56 -33.14 3.72
CA PRO A 144 6.36 -32.12 4.76
C PRO A 144 7.05 -30.78 4.47
N ASP A 145 8.16 -30.78 3.76
CA ASP A 145 8.95 -29.60 3.36
C ASP A 145 8.90 -29.31 1.84
N HIS A 146 7.94 -29.91 1.12
CA HIS A 146 7.81 -29.74 -0.32
C HIS A 146 6.35 -29.59 -0.73
N ALA A 147 5.98 -28.38 -1.12
CA ALA A 147 4.64 -28.05 -1.65
C ALA A 147 4.73 -27.83 -3.17
N ARG A 148 3.77 -28.39 -3.90
CA ARG A 148 3.61 -28.17 -5.34
C ARG A 148 2.30 -27.44 -5.58
N VAL A 149 2.36 -26.33 -6.31
CA VAL A 149 1.17 -25.58 -6.75
C VAL A 149 1.00 -25.74 -8.24
N VAL A 150 -0.18 -26.20 -8.64
CA VAL A 150 -0.54 -26.40 -10.06
C VAL A 150 -1.53 -25.32 -10.47
N LEU A 151 -1.23 -24.65 -11.58
CA LEU A 151 -2.07 -23.63 -12.18
C LEU A 151 -2.84 -24.21 -13.38
N SER A 152 -4.07 -23.76 -13.58
CA SER A 152 -4.89 -24.10 -14.75
C SER A 152 -4.31 -23.54 -16.06
N LYS A 153 -3.61 -22.42 -15.98
CA LYS A 153 -2.87 -21.76 -17.07
C LYS A 153 -1.63 -21.06 -16.53
N PRO A 154 -0.61 -20.78 -17.35
CA PRO A 154 0.54 -19.98 -16.92
C PRO A 154 0.10 -18.61 -16.41
N SER A 155 0.74 -18.11 -15.33
CA SER A 155 0.52 -16.76 -14.83
C SER A 155 1.76 -16.25 -14.08
N ASN A 156 2.40 -15.24 -14.62
CA ASN A 156 3.49 -14.53 -13.94
C ASN A 156 2.97 -13.66 -12.79
N GLY A 157 1.76 -13.15 -12.92
CA GLY A 157 1.11 -12.34 -11.88
C GLY A 157 0.82 -13.15 -10.62
N TRP A 158 0.58 -14.45 -10.75
CA TRP A 158 0.28 -15.32 -9.59
C TRP A 158 1.43 -15.35 -8.58
N LEU A 159 2.67 -15.64 -9.01
CA LEU A 159 3.82 -15.67 -8.08
C LEU A 159 4.04 -14.30 -7.40
N PHE A 160 3.86 -13.22 -8.16
CA PHE A 160 3.93 -11.87 -7.59
C PHE A 160 2.85 -11.64 -6.54
N SER A 161 1.62 -12.11 -6.76
CA SER A 161 0.53 -11.94 -5.81
C SER A 161 0.81 -12.60 -4.45
N LEU A 162 1.63 -13.66 -4.42
CA LEU A 162 2.08 -14.30 -3.17
C LEU A 162 3.02 -13.42 -2.32
N THR A 163 3.51 -12.31 -2.84
CA THR A 163 4.28 -11.33 -2.06
C THR A 163 3.39 -10.36 -1.28
N SER A 164 2.08 -10.37 -1.52
CA SER A 164 1.06 -9.61 -0.80
C SER A 164 0.45 -10.43 0.33
N ARG A 165 -0.57 -9.88 0.98
CA ARG A 165 -1.36 -10.61 2.00
C ARG A 165 -1.92 -11.94 1.49
N LEU A 166 -2.14 -12.11 0.19
CA LEU A 166 -2.62 -13.35 -0.41
C LEU A 166 -1.69 -14.54 -0.18
N GLY A 167 -0.40 -14.27 -0.07
CA GLY A 167 0.61 -15.29 0.21
C GLY A 167 0.83 -15.60 1.69
N ALA A 168 0.12 -14.96 2.60
CA ALA A 168 0.30 -15.19 4.04
C ALA A 168 -0.07 -16.63 4.42
N MET A 169 0.80 -17.28 5.21
CA MET A 169 0.61 -18.65 5.67
C MET A 169 -0.09 -18.69 7.03
N PHE A 170 -1.08 -19.55 7.16
CA PHE A 170 -1.93 -19.72 8.33
C PHE A 170 -1.83 -21.12 8.90
N SER A 171 -1.84 -21.22 10.23
CA SER A 171 -2.08 -22.49 10.91
C SER A 171 -3.58 -22.80 10.95
N PRO A 172 -4.03 -24.02 10.61
CA PRO A 172 -5.43 -24.41 10.76
C PRO A 172 -5.98 -24.18 12.18
N THR A 173 -5.12 -24.33 13.20
CA THR A 173 -5.46 -24.09 14.62
C THR A 173 -5.38 -22.62 15.02
N GLY A 174 -4.94 -21.72 14.12
CA GLY A 174 -4.76 -20.28 14.37
C GLY A 174 -5.75 -19.38 13.66
N VAL A 175 -6.77 -19.94 12.95
CA VAL A 175 -7.69 -19.12 12.13
C VAL A 175 -9.05 -18.87 12.78
N ALA A 176 -9.29 -19.39 14.00
CA ALA A 176 -10.60 -19.27 14.64
C ALA A 176 -10.98 -17.82 15.02
N ASP A 177 -10.00 -16.98 15.31
CA ASP A 177 -10.21 -15.57 15.69
C ASP A 177 -9.10 -14.68 15.12
N LEU A 178 -9.03 -14.58 13.80
CA LEU A 178 -8.05 -13.73 13.10
C LEU A 178 -8.19 -12.25 13.47
N ALA A 179 -9.40 -11.82 13.80
CA ALA A 179 -9.67 -10.42 14.13
C ALA A 179 -8.98 -9.94 15.40
N ASN A 180 -8.72 -10.84 16.36
CA ASN A 180 -8.15 -10.50 17.67
C ASN A 180 -6.85 -11.23 17.98
N HIS A 181 -6.68 -12.46 17.51
CA HIS A 181 -5.57 -13.35 17.85
C HIS A 181 -4.85 -13.86 16.60
N PRO A 182 -4.05 -13.01 15.93
CA PRO A 182 -3.27 -13.41 14.76
C PRO A 182 -2.16 -14.40 15.15
N VAL A 183 -2.10 -15.53 14.44
CA VAL A 183 -1.09 -16.60 14.62
C VAL A 183 -0.32 -16.77 13.32
N GLY A 184 0.94 -16.36 13.31
CA GLY A 184 1.82 -16.44 12.16
C GLY A 184 3.20 -17.01 12.49
N THR A 185 4.07 -17.06 11.50
CA THR A 185 5.45 -17.58 11.61
C THR A 185 6.48 -16.48 11.80
N GLY A 186 6.05 -15.21 11.73
CA GLY A 186 6.92 -14.04 11.69
C GLY A 186 7.71 -13.76 12.97
N PRO A 187 8.64 -12.77 12.90
CA PRO A 187 9.52 -12.42 14.01
C PRO A 187 8.81 -11.82 15.23
N PHE A 188 7.57 -11.39 15.06
CA PHE A 188 6.76 -10.82 16.14
C PHE A 188 5.42 -11.53 16.30
N GLU A 189 4.85 -11.42 17.48
CA GLU A 189 3.47 -11.75 17.81
C GLU A 189 2.76 -10.51 18.38
N VAL A 190 1.44 -10.41 18.19
CA VAL A 190 0.65 -9.34 18.78
C VAL A 190 0.48 -9.59 20.26
N ALA A 191 1.06 -8.71 21.08
CA ALA A 191 0.99 -8.83 22.54
C ALA A 191 -0.24 -8.12 23.12
N SER A 192 -0.60 -6.95 22.58
CA SER A 192 -1.79 -6.21 23.00
C SER A 192 -2.22 -5.19 21.97
N ARG A 193 -3.47 -4.74 22.07
CA ARG A 193 -4.04 -3.64 21.29
C ARG A 193 -4.83 -2.70 22.18
N ARG A 194 -4.62 -1.40 22.03
CA ARG A 194 -5.46 -0.35 22.58
C ARG A 194 -6.04 0.45 21.42
N ARG A 195 -7.34 0.31 21.20
CA ARG A 195 -8.04 1.00 20.11
C ARG A 195 -7.88 2.53 20.23
N GLY A 196 -7.64 3.19 19.09
CA GLY A 196 -7.40 4.63 19.02
C GLY A 196 -6.03 5.08 19.54
N ASP A 197 -5.13 4.14 19.92
CA ASP A 197 -3.81 4.46 20.49
C ASP A 197 -2.70 3.62 19.88
N SER A 198 -2.69 2.30 20.14
CA SER A 198 -1.51 1.50 19.80
C SER A 198 -1.76 0.01 19.66
N ILE A 199 -0.84 -0.64 18.93
CA ILE A 199 -0.65 -2.09 18.90
C ILE A 199 0.77 -2.38 19.38
N VAL A 200 0.92 -3.33 20.29
CA VAL A 200 2.22 -3.79 20.80
C VAL A 200 2.56 -5.12 20.16
N LEU A 201 3.65 -5.16 19.44
CA LEU A 201 4.27 -6.37 18.91
C LEU A 201 5.42 -6.77 19.85
N ARG A 202 5.55 -8.07 20.15
CA ARG A 202 6.64 -8.64 20.93
C ARG A 202 7.39 -9.66 20.10
N GLU A 203 8.70 -9.78 20.31
CA GLU A 203 9.54 -10.83 19.72
C GLU A 203 8.87 -12.20 19.87
N ASN A 204 8.72 -12.91 18.74
CA ASN A 204 8.30 -14.31 18.74
C ASN A 204 9.48 -15.18 19.21
N PRO A 205 9.39 -15.81 20.39
CA PRO A 205 10.49 -16.63 20.90
C PRO A 205 10.77 -17.87 20.05
N ARG A 206 9.80 -18.28 19.21
CA ARG A 206 9.87 -19.44 18.31
C ARG A 206 10.30 -19.08 16.89
N TYR A 207 10.66 -17.79 16.63
CA TYR A 207 11.03 -17.36 15.29
C TYR A 207 12.21 -18.18 14.75
N TRP A 208 12.03 -18.71 13.56
CA TRP A 208 12.92 -19.67 12.90
C TRP A 208 14.19 -19.04 12.32
N SER A 209 14.21 -17.75 12.07
CA SER A 209 15.32 -17.05 11.46
C SER A 209 16.01 -16.11 12.46
N ARG A 210 16.79 -15.14 11.96
CA ARG A 210 17.46 -14.15 12.81
C ARG A 210 16.43 -13.34 13.57
N LYS A 211 16.55 -13.33 14.88
CA LYS A 211 15.68 -12.55 15.78
C LYS A 211 15.75 -11.05 15.48
N PRO A 212 14.63 -10.33 15.62
CA PRO A 212 14.60 -8.88 15.47
C PRO A 212 15.50 -8.21 16.51
N ALA A 213 16.12 -7.07 16.14
CA ALA A 213 17.00 -6.33 17.04
C ALA A 213 16.24 -5.58 18.14
N TYR A 214 14.97 -5.23 17.89
CA TYR A 214 14.05 -4.69 18.89
C TYR A 214 13.11 -5.79 19.37
N ARG A 215 13.10 -6.05 20.67
CA ARG A 215 12.25 -7.10 21.28
C ARG A 215 10.79 -6.69 21.39
N THR A 216 10.53 -5.38 21.40
CA THR A 216 9.19 -4.81 21.47
C THR A 216 9.05 -3.71 20.43
N VAL A 217 7.97 -3.74 19.67
CA VAL A 217 7.60 -2.65 18.76
C VAL A 217 6.22 -2.14 19.13
N VAL A 218 6.11 -0.83 19.31
CA VAL A 218 4.85 -0.14 19.58
C VAL A 218 4.44 0.62 18.34
N LEU A 219 3.40 0.16 17.66
CA LEU A 219 2.78 0.87 16.52
C LEU A 219 1.77 1.86 17.12
N LYS A 220 2.05 3.15 17.02
CA LYS A 220 1.19 4.23 17.54
C LYS A 220 0.41 4.90 16.42
N TYR A 221 -0.85 5.20 16.67
CA TYR A 221 -1.76 5.74 15.68
C TYR A 221 -2.15 7.18 15.99
N PHE A 222 -2.09 8.04 14.97
CA PHE A 222 -2.37 9.46 15.08
C PHE A 222 -3.30 9.84 13.91
N ALA A 223 -4.54 10.23 14.20
CA ALA A 223 -5.47 10.66 13.16
C ALA A 223 -5.03 11.99 12.50
N ASP A 224 -4.31 12.83 13.25
CA ASP A 224 -3.79 14.11 12.80
C ASP A 224 -2.29 14.03 12.47
N PRO A 225 -1.86 14.38 11.25
CA PRO A 225 -0.44 14.38 10.85
C PRO A 225 0.42 15.33 11.69
N THR A 226 -0.13 16.44 12.19
CA THR A 226 0.61 17.39 13.05
C THR A 226 0.89 16.76 14.41
N ALA A 227 -0.09 16.05 14.98
CA ALA A 227 0.10 15.30 16.22
C ALA A 227 1.17 14.19 16.05
N LEU A 228 1.19 13.51 14.91
CA LEU A 228 2.24 12.52 14.57
C LEU A 228 3.63 13.16 14.54
N ASN A 229 3.77 14.32 13.87
CA ASN A 229 5.03 15.06 13.79
C ASN A 229 5.50 15.52 15.18
N ASN A 230 4.60 16.07 15.98
CA ASN A 230 4.88 16.53 17.34
C ASN A 230 5.29 15.37 18.25
N ALA A 231 4.72 14.17 18.05
CA ALA A 231 5.11 12.98 18.81
C ALA A 231 6.56 12.58 18.54
N LEU A 232 7.07 12.70 17.30
CA LEU A 232 8.48 12.44 17.00
C LEU A 232 9.39 13.52 17.60
N LEU A 233 9.03 14.80 17.44
CA LEU A 233 9.79 15.93 17.96
C LEU A 233 9.93 15.91 19.49
N SER A 234 8.87 15.49 20.20
CA SER A 234 8.83 15.35 21.67
C SER A 234 9.33 14.00 22.19
N ASN A 235 9.91 13.16 21.34
CA ASN A 235 10.40 11.82 21.67
C ASN A 235 9.30 10.79 22.07
N GLY A 236 8.04 11.04 21.75
CA GLY A 236 6.93 10.11 21.97
C GLY A 236 6.93 8.89 21.05
N ILE A 237 7.62 9.00 19.88
CA ILE A 237 7.90 7.92 18.93
C ILE A 237 9.35 8.01 18.43
N ASP A 238 9.82 6.97 17.73
CA ASP A 238 11.17 6.89 17.16
C ASP A 238 11.17 7.03 15.63
N VAL A 239 10.06 6.69 14.97
CA VAL A 239 9.91 6.65 13.51
C VAL A 239 8.52 7.15 13.10
N ILE A 240 8.45 7.96 12.06
CA ILE A 240 7.24 8.20 11.26
C ILE A 240 7.34 7.30 10.04
N SER A 241 6.40 6.37 9.89
CA SER A 241 6.42 5.35 8.82
C SER A 241 6.26 5.93 7.42
N ASN A 242 5.44 6.96 7.29
CA ASN A 242 5.28 7.75 6.07
C ASN A 242 4.79 9.16 6.43
N LEU A 243 5.62 10.16 6.15
CA LEU A 243 5.27 11.56 6.37
C LEU A 243 4.51 12.08 5.14
N THR A 244 3.22 12.37 5.33
CA THR A 244 2.31 12.75 4.24
C THR A 244 2.24 14.26 3.99
N SER A 245 2.72 15.09 4.92
CA SER A 245 2.75 16.56 4.77
C SER A 245 4.16 17.01 4.36
N ALA A 246 4.32 17.43 3.10
CA ALA A 246 5.59 17.90 2.57
C ALA A 246 6.12 19.13 3.31
N ASP A 247 5.25 20.03 3.76
CA ASP A 247 5.60 21.25 4.50
C ASP A 247 6.23 20.97 5.86
N SER A 248 6.03 19.77 6.38
CA SER A 248 6.62 19.34 7.65
C SER A 248 8.07 18.81 7.50
N ILE A 249 8.55 18.54 6.29
CA ILE A 249 9.87 17.95 6.07
C ILE A 249 11.01 18.84 6.55
N PRO A 250 11.01 20.18 6.30
CA PRO A 250 12.10 21.06 6.69
C PRO A 250 12.40 21.04 8.20
N GLN A 251 11.38 20.90 9.06
CA GLN A 251 11.56 20.86 10.52
C GLN A 251 12.41 19.67 10.98
N PHE A 252 12.38 18.55 10.24
CA PHE A 252 13.19 17.36 10.54
C PHE A 252 14.55 17.39 9.86
N GLN A 253 14.66 18.00 8.66
CA GLN A 253 15.93 18.11 7.96
C GLN A 253 16.91 19.07 8.64
N GLY A 254 16.39 20.08 9.33
CA GLY A 254 17.19 21.05 10.10
C GLY A 254 17.57 20.58 11.50
N ASP A 255 17.12 19.39 11.95
CA ASP A 255 17.35 18.87 13.30
C ASP A 255 18.26 17.64 13.24
N ASP A 256 19.43 17.75 13.84
CA ASP A 256 20.45 16.70 13.87
C ASP A 256 20.04 15.40 14.58
N ARG A 257 18.94 15.40 15.29
CA ARG A 257 18.38 14.20 15.95
C ARG A 257 17.78 13.21 14.96
N PHE A 258 17.43 13.67 13.75
CA PHE A 258 16.63 12.90 12.80
C PHE A 258 17.35 12.60 11.48
N THR A 259 16.89 11.58 10.81
CA THR A 259 17.17 11.29 9.40
C THR A 259 15.85 11.36 8.63
N VAL A 260 15.87 11.97 7.46
CA VAL A 260 14.76 11.98 6.52
C VAL A 260 15.19 11.17 5.30
N GLN A 261 14.53 10.01 5.10
CA GLN A 261 14.77 9.17 3.94
C GLN A 261 13.61 9.34 2.96
N GLN A 262 13.94 9.62 1.71
CA GLN A 262 12.98 9.68 0.62
C GLN A 262 13.23 8.55 -0.35
N GLY A 263 12.20 7.77 -0.65
CA GLY A 263 12.17 6.69 -1.63
C GLY A 263 10.95 6.77 -2.52
N THR A 264 10.71 5.71 -3.27
CA THR A 264 9.55 5.56 -4.13
C THR A 264 8.49 4.63 -3.51
N THR A 265 7.28 4.70 -4.06
CA THR A 265 6.15 3.82 -3.76
C THR A 265 5.61 3.22 -5.06
N ASN A 266 4.54 2.43 -4.97
CA ASN A 266 3.70 2.04 -6.11
C ASN A 266 2.46 2.95 -6.22
N SER A 267 2.53 4.16 -5.67
CA SER A 267 1.37 5.05 -5.55
C SER A 267 1.37 6.09 -6.66
N GLU A 268 0.73 5.76 -7.78
CA GLU A 268 0.60 6.62 -8.94
C GLU A 268 -0.57 7.59 -8.76
N VAL A 269 -0.30 8.89 -8.79
CA VAL A 269 -1.34 9.93 -8.92
C VAL A 269 -1.62 10.12 -10.40
N THR A 270 -2.85 9.82 -10.80
CA THR A 270 -3.27 9.84 -12.20
C THR A 270 -4.36 10.88 -12.43
N LEU A 271 -4.32 11.56 -13.58
CA LEU A 271 -5.47 12.23 -14.16
C LEU A 271 -6.12 11.25 -15.16
N ALA A 272 -7.18 10.60 -14.71
CA ALA A 272 -7.94 9.65 -15.51
C ALA A 272 -8.88 10.37 -16.47
N PHE A 273 -8.91 9.90 -17.72
CA PHE A 273 -9.85 10.29 -18.74
C PHE A 273 -10.95 9.24 -18.87
N ASN A 274 -12.23 9.64 -18.90
CA ASN A 274 -13.31 8.71 -19.20
C ASN A 274 -13.36 8.42 -20.72
N GLY A 275 -12.64 7.42 -21.16
CA GLY A 275 -12.54 7.06 -22.59
C GLY A 275 -13.84 6.63 -23.27
N ARG A 276 -14.93 6.45 -22.48
CA ARG A 276 -16.26 6.17 -23.03
C ARG A 276 -17.00 7.42 -23.50
N ARG A 277 -16.59 8.59 -23.00
CA ARG A 277 -17.30 9.85 -23.26
C ARG A 277 -16.65 10.64 -24.38
N ALA A 278 -17.46 11.09 -25.33
CA ALA A 278 -17.01 12.10 -26.29
C ALA A 278 -16.84 13.46 -25.59
N PRO A 279 -15.80 14.24 -25.93
CA PRO A 279 -14.79 13.94 -26.94
C PRO A 279 -13.55 13.21 -26.40
N LEU A 280 -13.55 12.74 -25.14
CA LEU A 280 -12.40 12.06 -24.51
C LEU A 280 -12.11 10.67 -25.12
N ASN A 281 -13.02 10.11 -25.93
CA ASN A 281 -12.79 8.91 -26.73
C ASN A 281 -11.83 9.17 -27.91
N ASP A 282 -11.60 10.44 -28.30
CA ASP A 282 -10.61 10.81 -29.32
C ASP A 282 -9.22 10.96 -28.67
N VAL A 283 -8.24 10.23 -29.19
CA VAL A 283 -6.86 10.27 -28.70
C VAL A 283 -6.22 11.65 -28.86
N ARG A 284 -6.61 12.43 -29.86
CA ARG A 284 -6.09 13.79 -30.07
C ARG A 284 -6.49 14.71 -28.93
N VAL A 285 -7.73 14.59 -28.45
CA VAL A 285 -8.22 15.33 -27.29
C VAL A 285 -7.46 14.94 -26.02
N ARG A 286 -7.29 13.64 -25.74
CA ARG A 286 -6.54 13.19 -24.58
C ARG A 286 -5.08 13.67 -24.61
N ARG A 287 -4.41 13.55 -25.76
CA ARG A 287 -3.05 14.10 -25.95
C ARG A 287 -2.99 15.61 -25.74
N ALA A 288 -4.01 16.34 -26.21
CA ALA A 288 -4.09 17.78 -25.99
C ALA A 288 -4.14 18.12 -24.50
N LEU A 289 -5.00 17.41 -23.74
CA LEU A 289 -5.09 17.60 -22.28
C LEU A 289 -3.76 17.26 -21.58
N THR A 290 -3.08 16.17 -22.00
CA THR A 290 -1.78 15.78 -21.44
C THR A 290 -0.68 16.81 -21.75
N TYR A 291 -0.62 17.37 -22.99
CA TYR A 291 0.32 18.45 -23.31
C TYR A 291 0.05 19.76 -22.55
N ALA A 292 -1.22 19.99 -22.16
CA ALA A 292 -1.59 21.18 -21.40
C ALA A 292 -1.09 21.16 -19.95
N ILE A 293 -0.76 19.98 -19.39
CA ILE A 293 -0.45 19.84 -17.98
C ILE A 293 1.06 19.88 -17.74
N ASP A 294 1.52 20.91 -16.99
CA ASP A 294 2.84 20.92 -16.37
C ASP A 294 2.83 20.05 -15.10
N ARG A 295 3.18 18.79 -15.28
CA ARG A 295 3.22 17.81 -14.17
C ARG A 295 4.23 18.17 -13.10
N LYS A 296 5.29 18.90 -13.47
CA LYS A 296 6.26 19.40 -12.48
C LYS A 296 5.61 20.46 -11.60
N ALA A 297 4.86 21.39 -12.15
CA ALA A 297 4.13 22.39 -11.36
C ALA A 297 3.11 21.75 -10.43
N VAL A 298 2.40 20.70 -10.91
CA VAL A 298 1.49 19.90 -10.06
C VAL A 298 2.26 19.28 -8.89
N LEU A 299 3.37 18.61 -9.15
CA LEU A 299 4.18 17.97 -8.11
C LEU A 299 4.78 19.00 -7.13
N ASP A 300 5.23 20.14 -7.64
CA ASP A 300 5.81 21.22 -6.82
C ASP A 300 4.74 21.74 -5.82
N LEU A 301 3.50 21.96 -6.27
CA LEU A 301 2.43 22.44 -5.40
C LEU A 301 1.95 21.36 -4.40
N VAL A 302 1.75 20.13 -4.87
CA VAL A 302 1.17 19.06 -4.05
C VAL A 302 2.15 18.52 -3.03
N PHE A 303 3.44 18.39 -3.40
CA PHE A 303 4.43 17.73 -2.54
C PHE A 303 5.81 18.40 -2.57
N ASN A 304 5.88 19.73 -2.74
CA ASN A 304 7.12 20.53 -2.74
C ASN A 304 8.21 19.94 -3.65
N GLY A 305 7.85 19.47 -4.83
CA GLY A 305 8.73 18.84 -5.81
C GLY A 305 9.26 17.45 -5.40
N ARG A 306 8.75 16.87 -4.31
CA ARG A 306 9.19 15.57 -3.80
C ARG A 306 8.28 14.45 -4.33
N GLY A 307 8.76 13.71 -5.26
CA GLY A 307 8.09 12.61 -5.92
C GLY A 307 8.85 12.25 -7.18
N THR A 308 8.30 11.35 -7.98
CA THR A 308 8.93 10.94 -9.23
C THR A 308 7.94 11.18 -10.37
N LEU A 309 8.33 11.98 -11.37
CA LEU A 309 7.56 12.09 -12.60
C LEU A 309 7.67 10.78 -13.37
N ILE A 310 6.54 10.28 -13.82
CA ILE A 310 6.44 9.04 -14.61
C ILE A 310 5.63 9.31 -15.89
N GLY A 311 5.76 8.44 -16.88
CA GLY A 311 5.02 8.58 -18.14
C GLY A 311 4.14 7.38 -18.45
N SER A 312 4.00 6.46 -17.49
CA SER A 312 3.08 5.31 -17.55
C SER A 312 2.80 4.83 -16.13
N MET A 313 1.88 3.89 -15.96
CA MET A 313 1.55 3.27 -14.68
C MET A 313 2.58 2.20 -14.31
N VAL A 314 3.84 2.61 -14.25
CA VAL A 314 4.99 1.73 -13.96
C VAL A 314 5.97 2.47 -13.07
N PRO A 315 6.14 2.07 -11.80
CA PRO A 315 7.13 2.65 -10.91
C PRO A 315 8.55 2.18 -11.26
N PRO A 316 9.61 2.95 -10.90
CA PRO A 316 11.01 2.59 -11.16
C PRO A 316 11.48 1.25 -10.56
N THR A 317 10.71 0.69 -9.64
CA THR A 317 10.99 -0.61 -9.00
C THR A 317 10.48 -1.81 -9.79
N ASP A 318 9.68 -1.60 -10.83
CA ASP A 318 9.22 -2.68 -11.69
C ASP A 318 10.26 -3.04 -12.75
N PRO A 319 10.44 -4.34 -13.09
CA PRO A 319 11.45 -4.80 -14.05
C PRO A 319 11.31 -4.24 -15.47
N TRP A 320 10.11 -3.78 -15.83
CA TRP A 320 9.79 -3.21 -17.15
C TRP A 320 9.69 -1.68 -17.15
N TYR A 321 10.18 -1.02 -16.11
CA TYR A 321 10.19 0.43 -16.07
C TYR A 321 11.00 1.02 -17.23
N GLU A 322 10.45 2.05 -17.86
CA GLU A 322 11.11 2.95 -18.79
C GLU A 322 10.72 4.38 -18.43
N ASP A 323 11.67 5.30 -18.49
CA ASP A 323 11.36 6.72 -18.27
C ASP A 323 10.67 7.31 -19.49
N LEU A 324 9.34 7.31 -19.47
CA LEU A 324 8.48 7.94 -20.47
C LEU A 324 8.00 9.34 -20.02
N SER A 325 8.53 9.88 -18.94
CA SER A 325 8.07 11.15 -18.36
C SER A 325 8.21 12.36 -19.28
N LYS A 326 9.08 12.27 -20.29
CA LYS A 326 9.33 13.35 -21.25
C LYS A 326 8.56 13.23 -22.57
N ALA A 327 7.70 12.21 -22.72
CA ALA A 327 6.95 11.98 -23.96
C ALA A 327 5.95 13.10 -24.27
N TYR A 328 5.39 13.70 -23.22
CA TYR A 328 4.49 14.86 -23.31
C TYR A 328 5.08 16.02 -22.49
N PRO A 329 5.99 16.83 -23.06
CA PRO A 329 6.43 18.07 -22.40
C PRO A 329 5.24 19.05 -22.35
N HIS A 330 5.21 19.91 -21.34
CA HIS A 330 4.22 20.97 -21.26
C HIS A 330 4.30 21.89 -22.48
N ASP A 331 3.26 21.85 -23.32
CA ASP A 331 3.17 22.62 -24.57
C ASP A 331 1.70 23.03 -24.84
N PRO A 332 1.24 24.15 -24.26
CA PRO A 332 -0.12 24.65 -24.47
C PRO A 332 -0.42 25.00 -25.94
N ALA A 333 0.58 25.37 -26.72
CA ALA A 333 0.37 25.66 -28.15
C ALA A 333 0.04 24.39 -28.93
N LYS A 334 0.79 23.31 -28.69
CA LYS A 334 0.50 21.97 -29.23
C LYS A 334 -0.85 21.44 -28.77
N ALA A 335 -1.21 21.68 -27.51
CA ALA A 335 -2.52 21.30 -26.98
C ALA A 335 -3.66 21.98 -27.73
N LYS A 336 -3.60 23.30 -27.96
CA LYS A 336 -4.59 24.05 -28.75
C LYS A 336 -4.67 23.54 -30.19
N GLN A 337 -3.52 23.27 -30.81
CA GLN A 337 -3.48 22.70 -32.16
C GLN A 337 -4.23 21.36 -32.23
N LEU A 338 -4.00 20.45 -31.31
CA LEU A 338 -4.64 19.13 -31.30
C LEU A 338 -6.15 19.21 -31.05
N LEU A 339 -6.62 20.15 -30.21
CA LEU A 339 -8.06 20.39 -30.02
C LEU A 339 -8.69 20.90 -31.29
N ALA A 340 -8.04 21.83 -31.98
CA ALA A 340 -8.52 22.34 -33.27
C ALA A 340 -8.56 21.24 -34.37
N GLU A 341 -7.51 20.39 -34.43
CA GLU A 341 -7.47 19.23 -35.34
C GLU A 341 -8.56 18.20 -35.04
N ALA A 342 -8.98 18.09 -33.79
CA ALA A 342 -10.09 17.26 -33.36
C ALA A 342 -11.46 17.92 -33.57
N GLY A 343 -11.51 19.21 -34.01
CA GLY A 343 -12.75 19.97 -34.16
C GLY A 343 -13.44 20.30 -32.85
N VAL A 344 -12.69 20.36 -31.76
CA VAL A 344 -13.22 20.59 -30.40
C VAL A 344 -13.00 22.04 -30.02
N HIS A 345 -14.09 22.73 -29.69
CA HIS A 345 -14.12 24.11 -29.22
C HIS A 345 -14.98 24.22 -27.97
N ASP A 346 -14.67 25.17 -27.10
CA ASP A 346 -15.44 25.45 -25.88
C ASP A 346 -15.70 24.19 -24.98
N LEU A 347 -14.69 23.34 -24.89
CA LEU A 347 -14.79 22.08 -24.15
C LEU A 347 -15.04 22.33 -22.65
N LYS A 348 -16.10 21.72 -22.14
CA LYS A 348 -16.46 21.77 -20.70
C LYS A 348 -16.42 20.37 -20.12
N LEU A 349 -15.67 20.19 -19.02
CA LEU A 349 -15.42 18.88 -18.40
C LEU A 349 -15.69 18.96 -16.89
N ARG A 350 -16.27 17.92 -16.32
CA ARG A 350 -16.39 17.72 -14.89
C ARG A 350 -15.16 16.99 -14.38
N LEU A 351 -14.45 17.61 -13.46
CA LEU A 351 -13.29 17.02 -12.79
C LEU A 351 -13.74 16.54 -11.40
N ARG A 352 -14.16 15.27 -11.32
CA ARG A 352 -14.64 14.63 -10.09
C ARG A 352 -13.49 13.96 -9.36
N ILE A 353 -13.22 14.40 -8.14
CA ILE A 353 -12.08 13.98 -7.37
C ILE A 353 -12.49 13.52 -5.97
N PRO A 354 -11.72 12.65 -5.29
CA PRO A 354 -11.92 12.45 -3.87
C PRO A 354 -11.62 13.75 -3.11
N ASN A 355 -12.39 14.03 -2.07
CA ASN A 355 -12.15 15.20 -1.20
C ASN A 355 -10.93 14.92 -0.28
N LEU A 356 -9.76 14.81 -0.89
CA LEU A 356 -8.48 14.59 -0.23
C LEU A 356 -7.50 15.72 -0.60
N PRO A 357 -6.66 16.20 0.32
CA PRO A 357 -5.81 17.36 0.09
C PRO A 357 -4.99 17.32 -1.20
N TYR A 358 -4.32 16.20 -1.48
CA TYR A 358 -3.50 16.08 -2.69
C TYR A 358 -4.33 16.21 -3.98
N ALA A 359 -5.53 15.62 -4.00
CA ALA A 359 -6.38 15.62 -5.17
C ALA A 359 -6.99 17.01 -5.42
N VAL A 360 -7.41 17.70 -4.36
CA VAL A 360 -7.92 19.08 -4.42
C VAL A 360 -6.83 20.02 -4.94
N SER A 361 -5.63 19.97 -4.37
CA SER A 361 -4.50 20.80 -4.80
C SER A 361 -4.10 20.53 -6.25
N ALA A 362 -3.99 19.26 -6.64
CA ALA A 362 -3.67 18.88 -8.01
C ALA A 362 -4.76 19.36 -8.99
N ALA A 363 -6.04 19.22 -8.62
CA ALA A 363 -7.17 19.64 -9.45
C ALA A 363 -7.18 21.14 -9.73
N GLN A 364 -6.79 21.96 -8.76
CA GLN A 364 -6.70 23.43 -8.94
C GLN A 364 -5.65 23.81 -9.99
N VAL A 365 -4.48 23.17 -9.97
CA VAL A 365 -3.44 23.39 -10.97
C VAL A 365 -3.93 22.93 -12.35
N VAL A 366 -4.46 21.70 -12.42
CA VAL A 366 -5.01 21.13 -13.67
C VAL A 366 -6.10 22.02 -14.25
N GLN A 367 -7.03 22.50 -13.41
CA GLN A 367 -8.10 23.42 -13.84
C GLN A 367 -7.53 24.71 -14.48
N SER A 368 -6.55 25.32 -13.83
CA SER A 368 -5.91 26.56 -14.33
C SER A 368 -5.22 26.32 -15.67
N GLN A 369 -4.44 25.24 -15.78
CA GLN A 369 -3.68 24.93 -17.00
C GLN A 369 -4.60 24.51 -18.16
N LEU A 370 -5.72 23.86 -17.88
CA LEU A 370 -6.73 23.57 -18.90
C LEU A 370 -7.43 24.86 -19.40
N ALA A 371 -7.66 25.83 -18.51
CA ALA A 371 -8.20 27.14 -18.90
C ALA A 371 -7.26 27.89 -19.87
N ASP A 372 -5.95 27.76 -19.74
CA ASP A 372 -4.96 28.38 -20.65
C ASP A 372 -5.09 27.86 -22.09
N ILE A 373 -5.67 26.69 -22.30
CA ILE A 373 -5.94 26.14 -23.62
C ILE A 373 -7.41 26.25 -24.06
N GLY A 374 -8.25 26.98 -23.31
CA GLY A 374 -9.65 27.19 -23.63
C GLY A 374 -10.59 26.07 -23.20
N VAL A 375 -10.15 25.19 -22.31
CA VAL A 375 -10.96 24.11 -21.72
C VAL A 375 -11.44 24.50 -20.33
N THR A 376 -12.76 24.47 -20.11
CA THR A 376 -13.36 24.75 -18.79
C THR A 376 -13.50 23.45 -18.01
N ALA A 377 -12.72 23.27 -16.93
CA ALA A 377 -12.88 22.17 -16.00
C ALA A 377 -13.62 22.64 -14.72
N THR A 378 -14.69 21.93 -14.33
CA THR A 378 -15.40 22.19 -13.09
C THR A 378 -14.98 21.16 -12.05
N ILE A 379 -14.36 21.59 -10.95
CA ILE A 379 -13.93 20.72 -9.88
C ILE A 379 -15.13 20.34 -9.01
N GLU A 380 -15.37 19.04 -8.83
CA GLU A 380 -16.42 18.48 -7.99
C GLU A 380 -15.78 17.50 -6.97
N PRO A 381 -15.45 17.97 -5.74
CA PRO A 381 -14.95 17.08 -4.69
C PRO A 381 -16.06 16.16 -4.18
N LEU A 382 -15.76 14.87 -4.06
CA LEU A 382 -16.67 13.83 -3.60
C LEU A 382 -16.17 13.21 -2.30
N ASP A 383 -17.09 12.85 -1.41
CA ASP A 383 -16.74 12.14 -0.19
C ASP A 383 -16.06 10.80 -0.52
N PHE A 384 -14.91 10.58 0.12
CA PHE A 384 -14.11 9.37 -0.13
C PHE A 384 -14.07 8.49 1.14
N PRO A 385 -14.18 7.17 0.99
CA PRO A 385 -14.21 6.42 -0.28
C PRO A 385 -15.62 6.27 -0.91
N ALA A 386 -16.70 6.36 -0.14
CA ALA A 386 -18.00 5.84 -0.53
C ALA A 386 -18.61 6.52 -1.77
N VAL A 387 -18.66 7.84 -1.82
CA VAL A 387 -19.31 8.58 -2.92
C VAL A 387 -18.46 8.51 -4.18
N TRP A 388 -17.13 8.69 -4.05
CA TRP A 388 -16.22 8.58 -5.18
C TRP A 388 -16.24 7.17 -5.81
N LEU A 389 -16.15 6.11 -5.00
CA LEU A 389 -16.23 4.73 -5.47
C LEU A 389 -17.55 4.43 -6.18
N LYS A 390 -18.66 4.99 -5.69
CA LYS A 390 -19.96 4.81 -6.33
C LYS A 390 -20.02 5.55 -7.67
N GLN A 391 -19.80 6.87 -7.66
CA GLN A 391 -20.06 7.71 -8.83
C GLN A 391 -18.98 7.60 -9.90
N VAL A 392 -17.69 7.62 -9.52
CA VAL A 392 -16.57 7.61 -10.48
C VAL A 392 -16.21 6.19 -10.87
N PHE A 393 -15.92 5.34 -9.88
CA PHE A 393 -15.37 4.01 -10.13
C PHE A 393 -16.42 3.02 -10.64
N THR A 394 -17.64 3.03 -10.08
CA THR A 394 -18.69 2.06 -10.42
C THR A 394 -19.63 2.57 -11.52
N ASP A 395 -20.17 3.80 -11.36
CA ASP A 395 -21.17 4.34 -12.28
C ASP A 395 -20.52 4.99 -13.53
N HIS A 396 -19.19 5.25 -13.49
CA HIS A 396 -18.44 5.95 -14.53
C HIS A 396 -19.00 7.33 -14.85
N ASP A 397 -19.62 8.01 -13.86
CA ASP A 397 -20.21 9.32 -14.03
C ASP A 397 -19.20 10.43 -13.73
N TYR A 398 -18.27 10.62 -14.65
CA TYR A 398 -17.24 11.66 -14.60
C TYR A 398 -16.72 11.90 -16.02
N ASP A 399 -15.99 13.00 -16.22
CA ASP A 399 -15.24 13.26 -17.44
C ASP A 399 -13.74 13.10 -17.15
N LEU A 400 -13.24 13.80 -16.12
CA LEU A 400 -11.88 13.69 -15.59
C LEU A 400 -11.93 13.29 -14.10
N SER A 401 -10.92 12.57 -13.63
CA SER A 401 -10.75 12.30 -12.20
C SER A 401 -9.28 12.24 -11.82
N ILE A 402 -8.93 12.78 -10.65
CA ILE A 402 -7.59 12.63 -10.07
C ILE A 402 -7.70 11.71 -8.86
N ILE A 403 -6.96 10.61 -8.89
CA ILE A 403 -6.88 9.63 -7.78
C ILE A 403 -5.47 9.07 -7.66
N GLN A 404 -5.09 8.69 -6.44
CA GLN A 404 -3.88 7.91 -6.16
C GLN A 404 -4.23 6.42 -6.23
N HIS A 405 -3.60 5.70 -7.14
CA HIS A 405 -3.58 4.25 -7.18
C HIS A 405 -2.46 3.72 -6.27
N VAL A 406 -2.72 2.66 -5.54
CA VAL A 406 -1.77 2.13 -4.53
C VAL A 406 -1.44 0.66 -4.73
N GLU A 407 -2.15 -0.02 -5.60
CA GLU A 407 -1.98 -1.44 -5.90
C GLU A 407 -0.74 -1.64 -6.77
N ALA A 408 0.11 -2.57 -6.37
CA ALA A 408 1.29 -2.90 -7.17
C ALA A 408 0.90 -3.55 -8.51
N ARG A 409 1.54 -3.10 -9.59
CA ARG A 409 1.35 -3.62 -10.96
C ARG A 409 -0.07 -3.47 -11.51
N ASP A 410 -0.78 -2.46 -11.08
CA ASP A 410 -2.16 -2.21 -11.50
C ASP A 410 -2.29 -1.66 -12.95
N ILE A 411 -1.18 -1.42 -13.65
CA ILE A 411 -1.15 -1.24 -15.11
C ILE A 411 -1.97 -2.32 -15.86
N SER A 412 -2.08 -3.52 -15.29
CA SER A 412 -2.88 -4.62 -15.82
C SER A 412 -4.38 -4.29 -15.93
N THR A 413 -4.86 -3.29 -15.19
CA THR A 413 -6.26 -2.83 -15.23
C THR A 413 -6.63 -2.17 -16.56
N PHE A 414 -5.66 -1.67 -17.34
CA PHE A 414 -5.88 -1.18 -18.69
C PHE A 414 -6.21 -2.30 -19.70
N GLY A 415 -6.00 -3.56 -19.34
CA GLY A 415 -6.49 -4.72 -20.08
C GLY A 415 -7.96 -5.05 -19.86
N LYS A 416 -8.65 -4.32 -18.97
CA LYS A 416 -10.04 -4.54 -18.59
C LYS A 416 -10.92 -3.41 -19.17
N PRO A 417 -11.61 -3.58 -20.34
CA PRO A 417 -12.38 -2.50 -20.96
C PRO A 417 -13.50 -1.94 -20.08
N LYS A 418 -13.99 -2.73 -19.12
CA LYS A 418 -15.02 -2.31 -18.17
C LYS A 418 -14.48 -1.55 -16.95
N TYR A 419 -13.16 -1.46 -16.79
CA TYR A 419 -12.58 -0.67 -15.71
C TYR A 419 -12.94 0.81 -15.85
N TYR A 420 -12.84 1.60 -14.80
CA TYR A 420 -13.46 2.93 -14.77
C TYR A 420 -12.94 3.90 -15.85
N TRP A 421 -11.69 3.83 -16.29
CA TRP A 421 -11.21 4.69 -17.42
C TRP A 421 -11.78 4.34 -18.79
N GLY A 422 -12.40 3.16 -18.97
CA GLY A 422 -13.02 2.80 -20.24
C GLY A 422 -12.06 2.71 -21.42
N TYR A 423 -10.82 2.37 -21.16
CA TYR A 423 -9.83 2.14 -22.20
C TYR A 423 -10.04 0.76 -22.82
N ASP A 424 -10.23 0.71 -24.14
CA ASP A 424 -10.45 -0.53 -24.90
C ASP A 424 -9.48 -0.60 -26.09
N ASN A 425 -8.32 -1.22 -25.90
CA ASN A 425 -7.33 -1.44 -26.94
C ASN A 425 -6.96 -2.93 -26.97
N LYS A 426 -7.33 -3.59 -28.09
CA LYS A 426 -7.09 -5.03 -28.30
C LYS A 426 -5.62 -5.41 -28.26
N ARG A 427 -4.73 -4.54 -28.78
CA ARG A 427 -3.28 -4.77 -28.73
C ARG A 427 -2.77 -4.81 -27.29
N VAL A 428 -3.18 -3.87 -26.44
CA VAL A 428 -2.81 -3.85 -25.03
C VAL A 428 -3.36 -5.07 -24.27
N GLN A 429 -4.60 -5.48 -24.55
CA GLN A 429 -5.19 -6.70 -23.97
C GLN A 429 -4.38 -7.94 -24.33
N GLN A 430 -3.97 -8.07 -25.60
CA GLN A 430 -3.14 -9.18 -26.09
C GLN A 430 -1.75 -9.19 -25.45
N LEU A 431 -1.09 -8.02 -25.38
CA LEU A 431 0.23 -7.89 -24.75
C LEU A 431 0.20 -8.24 -23.27
N LEU A 432 -0.81 -7.76 -22.53
CA LEU A 432 -0.98 -8.10 -21.10
C LEU A 432 -1.20 -9.61 -20.91
N ALA A 433 -2.00 -10.25 -21.78
CA ALA A 433 -2.20 -11.70 -21.72
C ALA A 433 -0.92 -12.48 -22.06
N ALA A 434 -0.17 -12.02 -23.07
CA ALA A 434 1.12 -12.59 -23.43
C ALA A 434 2.16 -12.42 -22.30
N ALA A 435 2.24 -11.22 -21.73
CA ALA A 435 3.12 -10.93 -20.59
C ALA A 435 2.83 -11.83 -19.38
N ASP A 436 1.55 -12.10 -19.07
CA ASP A 436 1.19 -12.97 -17.94
C ASP A 436 1.55 -14.43 -18.18
N SER A 437 1.54 -14.90 -19.44
CA SER A 437 1.80 -16.29 -19.78
C SER A 437 3.23 -16.55 -20.33
N GLY A 438 3.96 -15.51 -20.73
CA GLY A 438 5.28 -15.58 -21.34
C GLY A 438 6.41 -15.89 -20.36
N THR A 439 7.62 -16.17 -20.89
CA THR A 439 8.84 -16.27 -20.10
C THR A 439 9.18 -14.93 -19.43
N PRO A 440 10.04 -14.87 -18.40
CA PRO A 440 10.41 -13.61 -17.76
C PRO A 440 10.95 -12.54 -18.71
N PRO A 441 11.81 -12.85 -19.71
CA PRO A 441 12.21 -11.86 -20.72
C PRO A 441 11.06 -11.38 -21.60
N GLU A 442 10.16 -12.28 -22.01
CA GLU A 442 8.96 -11.92 -22.78
C GLU A 442 8.02 -11.06 -21.96
N GLN A 443 7.78 -11.39 -20.71
CA GLN A 443 7.01 -10.55 -19.80
C GLN A 443 7.55 -9.12 -19.76
N VAL A 444 8.87 -8.95 -19.55
CA VAL A 444 9.49 -7.62 -19.51
C VAL A 444 9.31 -6.88 -20.84
N SER A 445 9.53 -7.58 -21.97
CA SER A 445 9.37 -6.99 -23.30
C SER A 445 7.94 -6.53 -23.56
N ASP A 446 6.97 -7.39 -23.31
CA ASP A 446 5.56 -7.13 -23.55
C ASP A 446 5.02 -6.02 -22.63
N MET A 447 5.40 -6.03 -21.36
CA MET A 447 5.00 -4.98 -20.41
C MET A 447 5.59 -3.61 -20.74
N LYS A 448 6.82 -3.54 -21.29
CA LYS A 448 7.38 -2.30 -21.84
C LYS A 448 6.56 -1.79 -23.02
N GLU A 449 6.16 -2.69 -23.90
CA GLU A 449 5.32 -2.30 -25.05
C GLU A 449 3.93 -1.86 -24.59
N VAL A 450 3.34 -2.50 -23.56
CA VAL A 450 2.11 -2.01 -22.91
C VAL A 450 2.29 -0.58 -22.41
N ALA A 451 3.36 -0.31 -21.67
CA ALA A 451 3.61 1.02 -21.10
C ALA A 451 3.76 2.09 -22.22
N ARG A 452 4.50 1.77 -23.30
CA ARG A 452 4.66 2.65 -24.47
C ARG A 452 3.33 2.90 -25.19
N GLN A 453 2.52 1.86 -25.39
CA GLN A 453 1.23 2.00 -26.07
C GLN A 453 0.25 2.83 -25.24
N LEU A 454 0.18 2.62 -23.92
CA LEU A 454 -0.66 3.42 -23.03
C LEU A 454 -0.24 4.89 -23.03
N ASN A 455 1.08 5.16 -23.00
CA ASN A 455 1.61 6.50 -23.13
C ASN A 455 1.23 7.11 -24.49
N ALA A 456 1.48 6.40 -25.60
CA ALA A 456 1.15 6.89 -26.94
C ALA A 456 -0.34 7.19 -27.12
N ASP A 457 -1.23 6.41 -26.50
CA ASP A 457 -2.68 6.62 -26.54
C ASP A 457 -3.17 7.68 -25.56
N ALA A 458 -2.28 8.26 -24.74
CA ALA A 458 -2.65 9.13 -23.62
C ALA A 458 -3.84 8.50 -22.85
N ALA A 459 -3.69 7.22 -22.46
CA ALA A 459 -4.76 6.47 -21.83
C ALA A 459 -5.17 7.06 -20.46
N ALA A 460 -4.22 7.68 -19.79
CA ALA A 460 -4.35 8.59 -18.66
C ALA A 460 -3.16 9.57 -18.70
N ASP A 461 -3.17 10.62 -17.89
CA ASP A 461 -1.96 11.39 -17.58
C ASP A 461 -1.46 10.97 -16.20
N TRP A 462 -0.25 10.40 -16.13
CA TRP A 462 0.40 9.98 -14.90
C TRP A 462 1.16 11.16 -14.32
N LEU A 463 0.51 11.86 -13.38
CA LEU A 463 1.01 13.12 -12.84
C LEU A 463 2.32 12.94 -12.11
N PHE A 464 2.39 12.00 -11.17
CA PHE A 464 3.61 11.63 -10.43
C PHE A 464 3.40 10.39 -9.55
N LEU A 465 4.50 9.79 -9.08
CA LEU A 465 4.51 8.84 -7.96
C LEU A 465 4.63 9.58 -6.64
N PHE A 466 3.79 9.22 -5.68
CA PHE A 466 3.95 9.66 -4.29
C PHE A 466 5.29 9.18 -3.74
N PRO A 467 6.03 10.02 -3.01
CA PRO A 467 7.25 9.60 -2.36
C PRO A 467 6.94 8.77 -1.11
N ASN A 468 7.81 7.81 -0.78
CA ASN A 468 7.88 7.28 0.57
C ASN A 468 8.81 8.17 1.39
N VAL A 469 8.29 8.88 2.38
CA VAL A 469 9.09 9.74 3.24
C VAL A 469 9.08 9.19 4.66
N VAL A 470 10.17 8.53 5.05
CA VAL A 470 10.36 7.99 6.40
C VAL A 470 11.21 8.95 7.20
N VAL A 471 10.75 9.35 8.38
CA VAL A 471 11.51 10.17 9.31
C VAL A 471 11.81 9.37 10.57
N ALA A 472 13.08 9.28 10.95
CA ALA A 472 13.47 8.46 12.08
C ALA A 472 14.54 9.18 12.93
N LYS A 473 14.59 8.86 14.22
CA LYS A 473 15.75 9.21 15.05
C LYS A 473 17.02 8.58 14.49
N LYS A 474 18.14 9.29 14.49
CA LYS A 474 19.45 8.80 13.98
C LYS A 474 19.88 7.45 14.57
N LYS A 475 19.43 7.14 15.77
CA LYS A 475 19.69 5.85 16.44
C LYS A 475 18.96 4.66 15.81
N VAL A 476 18.06 4.86 14.82
CA VAL A 476 17.30 3.81 14.15
C VAL A 476 17.81 3.65 12.72
N THR A 477 18.19 2.44 12.35
CA THR A 477 18.71 2.08 11.03
C THR A 477 17.99 0.88 10.44
N GLY A 478 18.23 0.56 9.17
CA GLY A 478 17.62 -0.60 8.50
C GLY A 478 16.18 -0.38 8.02
N LEU A 479 15.68 0.85 8.07
CA LEU A 479 14.37 1.21 7.50
C LEU A 479 14.42 1.13 5.97
N ALA A 480 13.40 0.56 5.37
CA ALA A 480 13.28 0.49 3.91
C ALA A 480 13.09 1.90 3.33
N ARG A 481 13.90 2.23 2.32
CA ARG A 481 13.78 3.49 1.59
C ARG A 481 12.52 3.50 0.72
N ASN A 482 12.27 2.40 -0.01
CA ASN A 482 11.13 2.25 -0.89
C ASN A 482 10.03 1.44 -0.20
N GLN A 483 8.78 1.84 -0.40
CA GLN A 483 7.61 1.07 0.02
C GLN A 483 6.99 0.39 -1.21
N VAL A 484 7.48 -0.81 -1.51
CA VAL A 484 7.06 -1.59 -2.69
C VAL A 484 6.09 -2.72 -2.35
N SER A 485 5.80 -2.92 -1.06
CA SER A 485 4.86 -3.92 -0.54
C SER A 485 3.82 -3.29 0.38
N GLU A 486 2.78 -4.04 0.72
CA GLU A 486 1.78 -3.63 1.70
C GLU A 486 2.35 -3.54 3.13
N SER A 487 3.48 -4.20 3.42
CA SER A 487 4.11 -4.27 4.74
C SER A 487 4.95 -3.03 5.05
N PHE A 488 4.95 -2.62 6.30
CA PHE A 488 6.07 -1.89 6.89
C PHE A 488 7.00 -2.91 7.56
N ASP A 489 7.94 -3.44 6.78
CA ASP A 489 8.82 -4.55 7.19
C ASP A 489 9.81 -4.12 8.27
N LEU A 490 9.67 -4.65 9.48
CA LEU A 490 10.50 -4.36 10.64
C LEU A 490 11.70 -5.32 10.77
N THR A 491 11.82 -6.33 9.90
CA THR A 491 12.80 -7.42 10.05
C THR A 491 14.26 -6.96 9.96
N ALA A 492 14.52 -5.87 9.24
CA ALA A 492 15.85 -5.29 9.08
C ALA A 492 16.14 -4.11 10.04
N VAL A 493 15.12 -3.63 10.76
CA VAL A 493 15.24 -2.43 11.60
C VAL A 493 16.03 -2.74 12.87
N ARG A 494 17.02 -1.89 13.20
CA ARG A 494 17.93 -2.10 14.32
C ARG A 494 18.44 -0.78 14.88
N PRO A 495 18.99 -0.78 16.11
CA PRO A 495 19.79 0.35 16.60
C PRO A 495 21.00 0.64 15.69
N ALA A 496 21.43 1.92 15.62
CA ALA A 496 22.62 2.36 14.88
C ALA A 496 23.90 1.80 15.47
#